data_737e3236a77939d62b3e362227bfa257
#
_entry.id   737e3236a77939d62b3e362227bfa257
#
_cell.length_a   1.000
_cell.length_b   1.000
_cell.length_c   1.000
_cell.angle_alpha   90.00
_cell.angle_beta   90.00
_cell.angle_gamma   90.00
#
_symmetry.space_group_name_H-M   'P 1'
#
loop_
_entity.id
_entity.type
_entity.pdbx_description
1 polymer ?
#
loop_
_entity_poly.entity_id
_entity_poly.type
_entity_poly.pdbx_seq_one_letter_code
_entity_poly.pdbx_strand_id
1 'polypeptide(L)'
;MSAEDRIERARLLYERAVYGGDADSLATADRELDAVEADLALARGRVIHTRFLTQLDEEQERLTEDPRELALFERATKLYRELGDVRGEGESLFWVGCFHQVVRQDDDTAVPILEQSYELASQVGDKRTMSEALRHLGIAEHRAGRLETARQRLEESVRLRRDIGLMPGVAANLVGLAYIAAGDGDHDEALALLKEAGAIAEASGAHRITRQVEDSRAQL
;
A
#
# COMPACT_ATOMS: atom_id res chain seq x y z
N MET A 1 1.45 -14.50 15.92
CA MET A 1 2.65 -15.36 16.12
C MET A 1 3.76 -14.71 15.34
N SER A 2 4.96 -14.57 15.92
CA SER A 2 6.10 -13.97 15.23
C SER A 2 6.69 -14.92 14.17
N ALA A 3 7.52 -14.40 13.26
CA ALA A 3 8.24 -15.22 12.28
C ALA A 3 9.16 -16.24 13.00
N GLU A 4 9.82 -15.82 14.09
CA GLU A 4 10.66 -16.68 14.91
C GLU A 4 9.86 -17.83 15.52
N ASP A 5 8.69 -17.55 16.11
CA ASP A 5 7.81 -18.59 16.68
C ASP A 5 7.35 -19.60 15.60
N ARG A 6 7.05 -19.13 14.37
CA ARG A 6 6.64 -20.00 13.27
C ARG A 6 7.77 -20.92 12.82
N ILE A 7 8.98 -20.38 12.67
CA ILE A 7 10.16 -21.17 12.29
C ILE A 7 10.46 -22.22 13.35
N GLU A 8 10.42 -21.84 14.62
CA GLU A 8 10.66 -22.79 15.72
C GLU A 8 9.57 -23.88 15.76
N ARG A 9 8.31 -23.52 15.54
CA ARG A 9 7.22 -24.49 15.44
C ARG A 9 7.42 -25.45 14.27
N ALA A 10 7.82 -24.95 13.10
CA ALA A 10 8.12 -25.80 11.95
C ALA A 10 9.27 -26.78 12.26
N ARG A 11 10.32 -26.34 12.98
CA ARG A 11 11.41 -27.20 13.45
C ARG A 11 10.90 -28.33 14.35
N LEU A 12 10.05 -28.02 15.33
CA LEU A 12 9.47 -29.04 16.23
C LEU A 12 8.58 -30.05 15.49
N LEU A 13 7.82 -29.57 14.49
CA LEU A 13 6.99 -30.44 13.65
C LEU A 13 7.86 -31.37 12.77
N TYR A 14 8.95 -30.85 12.21
CA TYR A 14 9.96 -31.64 11.51
C TYR A 14 10.53 -32.74 12.38
N GLU A 15 10.96 -32.44 13.63
CA GLU A 15 11.49 -33.40 14.56
C GLU A 15 10.46 -34.49 14.91
N ARG A 16 9.18 -34.12 15.07
CA ARG A 16 8.08 -35.06 15.28
C ARG A 16 7.91 -36.01 14.09
N ALA A 17 8.01 -35.51 12.87
CA ALA A 17 7.95 -36.35 11.68
C ALA A 17 9.15 -37.33 11.60
N VAL A 18 10.37 -36.81 11.82
CA VAL A 18 11.60 -37.59 11.68
C VAL A 18 11.75 -38.66 12.79
N TYR A 19 11.52 -38.28 14.04
CA TYR A 19 11.77 -39.17 15.19
C TYR A 19 10.50 -39.85 15.69
N GLY A 20 9.35 -39.24 15.51
CA GLY A 20 8.06 -39.78 15.95
C GLY A 20 7.27 -40.52 14.86
N GLY A 21 7.71 -40.47 13.61
CA GLY A 21 7.03 -41.11 12.49
C GLY A 21 5.72 -40.42 12.06
N ASP A 22 5.45 -39.19 12.56
CA ASP A 22 4.23 -38.40 12.26
C ASP A 22 4.44 -37.58 10.98
N ALA A 23 4.30 -38.21 9.82
CA ALA A 23 4.48 -37.56 8.52
C ALA A 23 3.45 -36.42 8.28
N ASP A 24 2.28 -36.46 8.92
CA ASP A 24 1.22 -35.42 8.76
C ASP A 24 1.66 -34.07 9.35
N SER A 25 2.62 -34.10 10.28
CA SER A 25 3.23 -32.88 10.82
C SER A 25 3.94 -32.01 9.78
N LEU A 26 4.44 -32.60 8.66
CA LEU A 26 5.18 -31.87 7.62
C LEU A 26 4.31 -30.85 6.90
N ALA A 27 3.07 -31.21 6.57
CA ALA A 27 2.14 -30.25 5.92
C ALA A 27 1.85 -29.02 6.81
N THR A 28 1.83 -29.23 8.13
CA THR A 28 1.68 -28.11 9.08
C THR A 28 2.97 -27.28 9.17
N ALA A 29 4.14 -27.92 9.12
CA ALA A 29 5.42 -27.22 9.09
C ALA A 29 5.55 -26.35 7.85
N ASP A 30 5.19 -26.87 6.67
CA ASP A 30 5.20 -26.10 5.43
C ASP A 30 4.31 -24.87 5.52
N ARG A 31 3.08 -24.98 6.04
CA ARG A 31 2.18 -23.83 6.23
C ARG A 31 2.75 -22.75 7.17
N GLU A 32 3.48 -23.12 8.21
CA GLU A 32 4.16 -22.15 9.08
C GLU A 32 5.28 -21.42 8.32
N LEU A 33 6.03 -22.15 7.49
CA LEU A 33 7.10 -21.55 6.66
C LEU A 33 6.54 -20.70 5.52
N ASP A 34 5.45 -21.13 4.88
CA ASP A 34 4.76 -20.36 3.85
C ASP A 34 4.29 -18.98 4.38
N ALA A 35 3.81 -18.93 5.62
CA ALA A 35 3.43 -17.66 6.25
C ALA A 35 4.64 -16.74 6.45
N VAL A 36 5.79 -17.27 6.86
CA VAL A 36 7.03 -16.49 7.00
C VAL A 36 7.54 -16.03 5.64
N GLU A 37 7.47 -16.89 4.63
CA GLU A 37 7.86 -16.54 3.26
C GLU A 37 6.99 -15.42 2.70
N ALA A 38 5.67 -15.47 2.92
CA ALA A 38 4.73 -14.44 2.49
C ALA A 38 5.07 -13.07 3.10
N ASP A 39 5.26 -13.03 4.42
CA ASP A 39 5.65 -11.81 5.14
C ASP A 39 6.99 -11.25 4.63
N LEU A 40 7.97 -12.11 4.40
CA LEU A 40 9.29 -11.73 3.90
C LEU A 40 9.23 -11.21 2.45
N ALA A 41 8.47 -11.88 1.59
CA ALA A 41 8.29 -11.47 0.19
C ALA A 41 7.64 -10.08 0.11
N LEU A 42 6.54 -9.88 0.85
CA LEU A 42 5.86 -8.60 0.94
C LEU A 42 6.78 -7.48 1.45
N ALA A 43 7.53 -7.74 2.53
CA ALA A 43 8.46 -6.78 3.10
C ALA A 43 9.59 -6.40 2.11
N ARG A 44 10.17 -7.36 1.40
CA ARG A 44 11.21 -7.12 0.39
C ARG A 44 10.67 -6.33 -0.80
N GLY A 45 9.48 -6.66 -1.29
CA GLY A 45 8.83 -5.91 -2.36
C GLY A 45 8.67 -4.44 -2.00
N ARG A 46 8.22 -4.12 -0.78
CA ARG A 46 8.09 -2.74 -0.28
C ARG A 46 9.43 -1.99 -0.26
N VAL A 47 10.51 -2.66 0.14
CA VAL A 47 11.85 -2.04 0.12
C VAL A 47 12.27 -1.70 -1.30
N ILE A 48 11.99 -2.59 -2.28
CA ILE A 48 12.29 -2.33 -3.69
C ILE A 48 11.44 -1.17 -4.20
N HIS A 49 10.14 -1.17 -3.93
CA HIS A 49 9.23 -0.08 -4.29
C HIS A 49 9.72 1.28 -3.77
N THR A 50 10.14 1.32 -2.50
CA THR A 50 10.66 2.57 -1.90
C THR A 50 11.91 3.07 -2.62
N ARG A 51 12.79 2.18 -3.09
CA ARG A 51 13.96 2.57 -3.90
C ARG A 51 13.56 3.18 -5.23
N PHE A 52 12.54 2.62 -5.89
CA PHE A 52 11.97 3.19 -7.11
C PHE A 52 11.43 4.61 -6.85
N LEU A 53 10.66 4.80 -5.77
CA LEU A 53 10.14 6.12 -5.39
C LEU A 53 11.26 7.13 -5.09
N THR A 54 12.38 6.68 -4.52
CA THR A 54 13.54 7.56 -4.28
C THR A 54 14.18 8.02 -5.59
N GLN A 55 14.31 7.12 -6.58
CA GLN A 55 14.81 7.47 -7.91
C GLN A 55 13.90 8.48 -8.63
N LEU A 56 12.58 8.32 -8.44
CA LEU A 56 11.59 9.26 -8.99
C LEU A 56 11.75 10.67 -8.41
N ASP A 57 11.99 10.77 -7.09
CA ASP A 57 12.21 12.07 -6.42
C ASP A 57 13.53 12.74 -6.82
N GLU A 58 14.54 11.95 -7.19
CA GLU A 58 15.87 12.43 -7.63
C GLU A 58 15.87 12.81 -9.12
N GLU A 59 14.71 12.78 -9.80
CA GLU A 59 14.55 13.10 -11.23
C GLU A 59 15.57 12.36 -12.12
N GLN A 60 15.85 11.10 -11.80
CA GLN A 60 16.79 10.30 -12.58
C GLN A 60 16.28 10.14 -14.01
N GLU A 61 17.16 10.36 -15.00
CA GLU A 61 16.84 10.28 -16.45
C GLU A 61 16.30 8.91 -16.89
N ARG A 62 16.54 7.86 -16.11
CA ARG A 62 16.04 6.51 -16.36
C ARG A 62 15.56 5.85 -15.07
N LEU A 63 14.25 5.82 -14.93
CA LEU A 63 13.60 4.96 -13.94
C LEU A 63 13.65 3.51 -14.42
N THR A 64 14.17 2.61 -13.60
CA THR A 64 14.29 1.19 -13.96
C THR A 64 13.43 0.35 -13.06
N GLU A 65 12.47 -0.37 -13.66
CA GLU A 65 11.68 -1.40 -12.97
C GLU A 65 12.63 -2.52 -12.48
N ASP A 66 12.55 -2.88 -11.21
CA ASP A 66 13.21 -4.08 -10.70
C ASP A 66 12.28 -5.28 -10.91
N PRO A 67 12.66 -6.26 -11.76
CA PRO A 67 11.79 -7.39 -12.11
C PRO A 67 11.41 -8.27 -10.90
N ARG A 68 12.11 -8.13 -9.78
CA ARG A 68 11.79 -8.87 -8.54
C ARG A 68 10.63 -8.25 -7.79
N GLU A 69 10.31 -6.97 -7.99
CA GLU A 69 9.30 -6.26 -7.21
C GLU A 69 7.92 -6.91 -7.35
N LEU A 70 7.42 -6.97 -8.58
CA LEU A 70 6.13 -7.57 -8.87
C LEU A 70 6.10 -9.04 -8.46
N ALA A 71 7.14 -9.81 -8.80
CA ALA A 71 7.21 -11.23 -8.48
C ALA A 71 7.13 -11.50 -6.95
N LEU A 72 7.69 -10.62 -6.13
CA LEU A 72 7.61 -10.72 -4.67
C LEU A 72 6.19 -10.43 -4.17
N PHE A 73 5.51 -9.43 -4.70
CA PHE A 73 4.12 -9.13 -4.33
C PHE A 73 3.16 -10.24 -4.77
N GLU A 74 3.31 -10.76 -5.99
CA GLU A 74 2.52 -11.88 -6.49
C GLU A 74 2.78 -13.18 -5.69
N ARG A 75 4.04 -13.44 -5.31
CA ARG A 75 4.38 -14.58 -4.43
C ARG A 75 3.70 -14.45 -3.08
N ALA A 76 3.75 -13.27 -2.45
CA ALA A 76 3.06 -13.02 -1.19
C ALA A 76 1.54 -13.23 -1.33
N THR A 77 0.92 -12.69 -2.38
CA THR A 77 -0.50 -12.85 -2.66
C THR A 77 -0.90 -14.31 -2.78
N LYS A 78 -0.11 -15.08 -3.54
CA LYS A 78 -0.36 -16.53 -3.71
C LYS A 78 -0.32 -17.27 -2.38
N LEU A 79 0.72 -17.03 -1.58
CA LEU A 79 0.90 -17.70 -0.30
C LEU A 79 -0.20 -17.35 0.70
N TYR A 80 -0.54 -16.07 0.84
CA TYR A 80 -1.64 -15.65 1.74
C TYR A 80 -2.98 -16.26 1.32
N ARG A 81 -3.25 -16.34 0.01
CA ARG A 81 -4.46 -17.00 -0.50
C ARG A 81 -4.49 -18.49 -0.15
N GLU A 82 -3.39 -19.22 -0.34
CA GLU A 82 -3.26 -20.65 0.00
C GLU A 82 -3.39 -20.90 1.51
N LEU A 83 -2.94 -19.95 2.32
CA LEU A 83 -3.08 -19.98 3.78
C LEU A 83 -4.48 -19.60 4.27
N GLY A 84 -5.31 -18.96 3.42
CA GLY A 84 -6.60 -18.39 3.81
C GLY A 84 -6.46 -17.11 4.64
N ASP A 85 -5.33 -16.41 4.55
CA ASP A 85 -5.10 -15.12 5.20
C ASP A 85 -5.65 -13.99 4.33
N VAL A 86 -6.94 -13.69 4.51
CA VAL A 86 -7.66 -12.63 3.76
C VAL A 86 -7.02 -11.26 3.94
N ARG A 87 -6.47 -10.97 5.13
CA ARG A 87 -5.79 -9.70 5.41
C ARG A 87 -4.51 -9.58 4.61
N GLY A 88 -3.63 -10.59 4.69
CA GLY A 88 -2.39 -10.63 3.95
C GLY A 88 -2.61 -10.62 2.44
N GLU A 89 -3.63 -11.34 1.94
CA GLU A 89 -4.01 -11.31 0.53
C GLU A 89 -4.45 -9.91 0.09
N GLY A 90 -5.31 -9.24 0.85
CA GLY A 90 -5.75 -7.88 0.55
C GLY A 90 -4.59 -6.88 0.52
N GLU A 91 -3.67 -6.96 1.49
CA GLU A 91 -2.51 -6.08 1.56
C GLU A 91 -1.51 -6.34 0.41
N SER A 92 -1.26 -7.60 0.07
CA SER A 92 -0.34 -7.92 -1.04
C SER A 92 -0.92 -7.54 -2.41
N LEU A 93 -2.23 -7.69 -2.61
CA LEU A 93 -2.93 -7.20 -3.81
C LEU A 93 -2.84 -5.68 -3.94
N PHE A 94 -2.96 -4.94 -2.83
CA PHE A 94 -2.72 -3.50 -2.85
C PHE A 94 -1.34 -3.18 -3.47
N TRP A 95 -0.30 -3.88 -3.05
CA TRP A 95 1.04 -3.63 -3.59
C TRP A 95 1.21 -4.05 -5.05
N VAL A 96 0.51 -5.11 -5.50
CA VAL A 96 0.45 -5.47 -6.94
C VAL A 96 -0.20 -4.34 -7.73
N GLY A 97 -1.36 -3.83 -7.29
CA GLY A 97 -2.04 -2.71 -7.94
C GLY A 97 -1.20 -1.42 -7.91
N CYS A 98 -0.58 -1.11 -6.77
CA CYS A 98 0.32 0.03 -6.61
C CYS A 98 1.52 -0.05 -7.57
N PHE A 99 2.12 -1.23 -7.76
CA PHE A 99 3.18 -1.44 -8.72
C PHE A 99 2.73 -1.10 -10.15
N HIS A 100 1.59 -1.65 -10.60
CA HIS A 100 1.07 -1.34 -11.93
C HIS A 100 0.79 0.13 -12.11
N GLN A 101 0.19 0.79 -11.11
CA GLN A 101 -0.15 2.21 -11.20
C GLN A 101 1.07 3.12 -11.17
N VAL A 102 2.04 2.86 -10.28
CA VAL A 102 3.14 3.79 -10.00
C VAL A 102 4.35 3.49 -10.88
N VAL A 103 4.73 2.22 -11.02
CA VAL A 103 5.95 1.83 -11.75
C VAL A 103 5.65 1.74 -13.25
N ARG A 104 4.53 1.12 -13.63
CA ARG A 104 4.15 0.92 -15.03
C ARG A 104 3.21 1.99 -15.59
N GLN A 105 2.65 2.85 -14.72
CA GLN A 105 1.66 3.86 -15.09
C GLN A 105 0.45 3.29 -15.83
N ASP A 106 0.03 2.08 -15.46
CA ASP A 106 -1.04 1.29 -16.05
C ASP A 106 -2.24 1.24 -15.09
N ASP A 107 -3.10 2.27 -15.18
CA ASP A 107 -4.32 2.34 -14.37
C ASP A 107 -5.35 1.27 -14.77
N ASP A 108 -5.37 0.82 -16.04
CA ASP A 108 -6.33 -0.18 -16.51
C ASP A 108 -6.10 -1.54 -15.83
N THR A 109 -4.84 -1.92 -15.65
CA THR A 109 -4.48 -3.12 -14.90
C THR A 109 -4.57 -2.90 -13.38
N ALA A 110 -4.21 -1.72 -12.89
CA ALA A 110 -4.15 -1.43 -11.46
C ALA A 110 -5.53 -1.38 -10.80
N VAL A 111 -6.51 -0.70 -11.42
CA VAL A 111 -7.82 -0.42 -10.80
C VAL A 111 -8.55 -1.67 -10.36
N PRO A 112 -8.77 -2.71 -11.19
CA PRO A 112 -9.48 -3.92 -10.72
C PRO A 112 -8.76 -4.65 -9.59
N ILE A 113 -7.43 -4.61 -9.54
CA ILE A 113 -6.62 -5.22 -8.48
C ILE A 113 -6.78 -4.43 -7.17
N LEU A 114 -6.76 -3.10 -7.25
CA LEU A 114 -6.96 -2.21 -6.11
C LEU A 114 -8.38 -2.33 -5.54
N GLU A 115 -9.40 -2.50 -6.39
CA GLU A 115 -10.76 -2.75 -5.96
C GLU A 115 -10.87 -4.09 -5.21
N GLN A 116 -10.27 -5.15 -5.73
CA GLN A 116 -10.21 -6.45 -5.04
C GLN A 116 -9.50 -6.33 -3.69
N SER A 117 -8.38 -5.60 -3.63
CA SER A 117 -7.67 -5.32 -2.37
C SER A 117 -8.57 -4.62 -1.36
N TYR A 118 -9.29 -3.57 -1.80
CA TYR A 118 -10.22 -2.84 -0.95
C TYR A 118 -11.35 -3.74 -0.41
N GLU A 119 -11.92 -4.60 -1.26
CA GLU A 119 -12.98 -5.54 -0.87
C GLU A 119 -12.49 -6.51 0.21
N LEU A 120 -11.32 -7.14 0.03
CA LEU A 120 -10.76 -8.08 1.01
C LEU A 120 -10.41 -7.36 2.32
N ALA A 121 -9.79 -6.18 2.25
CA ALA A 121 -9.48 -5.38 3.42
C ALA A 121 -10.75 -4.97 4.19
N SER A 122 -11.84 -4.65 3.47
CA SER A 122 -13.13 -4.30 4.06
C SER A 122 -13.77 -5.48 4.80
N GLN A 123 -13.66 -6.71 4.27
CA GLN A 123 -14.19 -7.91 4.90
C GLN A 123 -13.59 -8.16 6.29
N VAL A 124 -12.31 -7.79 6.48
CA VAL A 124 -11.59 -8.00 7.75
C VAL A 124 -11.40 -6.72 8.57
N GLY A 125 -11.93 -5.59 8.10
CA GLY A 125 -11.82 -4.30 8.78
C GLY A 125 -10.40 -3.73 8.81
N ASP A 126 -9.55 -4.07 7.84
CA ASP A 126 -8.19 -3.53 7.77
C ASP A 126 -8.19 -2.11 7.20
N LYS A 127 -8.44 -1.14 8.10
CA LYS A 127 -8.49 0.29 7.76
C LYS A 127 -7.23 0.80 7.06
N ARG A 128 -6.07 0.22 7.36
CA ARG A 128 -4.81 0.63 6.71
C ARG A 128 -4.87 0.31 5.21
N THR A 129 -5.05 -0.95 4.85
CA THR A 129 -5.12 -1.38 3.45
C THR A 129 -6.29 -0.72 2.72
N MET A 130 -7.48 -0.62 3.35
CA MET A 130 -8.61 0.13 2.79
C MET A 130 -8.22 1.56 2.40
N SER A 131 -7.55 2.28 3.30
CA SER A 131 -7.17 3.68 3.06
C SER A 131 -6.12 3.84 1.96
N GLU A 132 -5.20 2.89 1.84
CA GLU A 132 -4.20 2.88 0.77
C GLU A 132 -4.86 2.59 -0.59
N ALA A 133 -5.71 1.57 -0.68
CA ALA A 133 -6.44 1.24 -1.90
C ALA A 133 -7.32 2.42 -2.36
N LEU A 134 -8.09 3.03 -1.46
CA LEU A 134 -8.92 4.20 -1.76
C LEU A 134 -8.12 5.40 -2.28
N ARG A 135 -6.92 5.66 -1.73
CA ARG A 135 -6.05 6.70 -2.25
C ARG A 135 -5.68 6.45 -3.71
N HIS A 136 -5.22 5.25 -4.02
CA HIS A 136 -4.78 4.89 -5.36
C HIS A 136 -5.94 4.83 -6.36
N LEU A 137 -7.11 4.35 -5.94
CA LEU A 137 -8.34 4.43 -6.71
C LEU A 137 -8.75 5.89 -6.96
N GLY A 138 -8.66 6.76 -5.94
CA GLY A 138 -8.91 8.20 -6.09
C GLY A 138 -7.97 8.87 -7.08
N ILE A 139 -6.69 8.49 -7.12
CA ILE A 139 -5.72 8.98 -8.12
C ILE A 139 -6.12 8.54 -9.53
N ALA A 140 -6.52 7.28 -9.73
CA ALA A 140 -6.99 6.79 -11.03
C ALA A 140 -8.25 7.53 -11.50
N GLU A 141 -9.22 7.76 -10.58
CA GLU A 141 -10.43 8.54 -10.88
C GLU A 141 -10.11 9.98 -11.29
N HIS A 142 -9.17 10.62 -10.58
CA HIS A 142 -8.72 11.98 -10.92
C HIS A 142 -8.08 12.03 -12.32
N ARG A 143 -7.20 11.11 -12.65
CA ARG A 143 -6.58 11.00 -13.98
C ARG A 143 -7.61 10.76 -15.08
N ALA A 144 -8.68 10.05 -14.78
CA ALA A 144 -9.78 9.79 -15.68
C ALA A 144 -10.79 10.96 -15.79
N GLY A 145 -10.56 12.07 -15.07
CA GLY A 145 -11.44 13.26 -15.07
C GLY A 145 -12.72 13.09 -14.25
N ARG A 146 -12.85 12.02 -13.46
CA ARG A 146 -14.02 11.77 -12.61
C ARG A 146 -13.79 12.39 -11.20
N LEU A 147 -13.74 13.73 -11.17
CA LEU A 147 -13.28 14.50 -10.01
C LEU A 147 -14.13 14.27 -8.75
N GLU A 148 -15.44 14.18 -8.89
CA GLU A 148 -16.35 13.93 -7.75
C GLU A 148 -16.06 12.56 -7.10
N THR A 149 -15.89 11.51 -7.89
CA THR A 149 -15.55 10.17 -7.38
C THR A 149 -14.15 10.15 -6.76
N ALA A 150 -13.19 10.85 -7.36
CA ALA A 150 -11.85 11.01 -6.84
C ALA A 150 -11.87 11.67 -5.46
N ARG A 151 -12.62 12.77 -5.30
CA ARG A 151 -12.82 13.49 -4.04
C ARG A 151 -13.38 12.56 -2.95
N GLN A 152 -14.47 11.86 -3.23
CA GLN A 152 -15.12 10.95 -2.29
C GLN A 152 -14.16 9.84 -1.81
N ARG A 153 -13.39 9.23 -2.71
CA ARG A 153 -12.42 8.20 -2.36
C ARG A 153 -11.27 8.74 -1.50
N LEU A 154 -10.75 9.92 -1.81
CA LEU A 154 -9.69 10.55 -1.02
C LEU A 154 -10.17 10.99 0.35
N GLU A 155 -11.37 11.54 0.47
CA GLU A 155 -11.97 11.92 1.76
C GLU A 155 -12.20 10.72 2.67
N GLU A 156 -12.71 9.61 2.11
CA GLU A 156 -12.85 8.35 2.84
C GLU A 156 -11.48 7.84 3.32
N SER A 157 -10.46 7.88 2.45
CA SER A 157 -9.10 7.53 2.83
C SER A 157 -8.57 8.42 3.94
N VAL A 158 -8.80 9.74 3.90
CA VAL A 158 -8.43 10.68 4.99
C VAL A 158 -9.09 10.28 6.30
N ARG A 159 -10.40 9.96 6.28
CA ARG A 159 -11.14 9.55 7.47
C ARG A 159 -10.52 8.29 8.09
N LEU A 160 -10.30 7.25 7.28
CA LEU A 160 -9.71 6.00 7.75
C LEU A 160 -8.30 6.19 8.30
N ARG A 161 -7.48 7.04 7.65
CA ARG A 161 -6.12 7.35 8.09
C ARG A 161 -6.09 8.13 9.41
N ARG A 162 -7.03 9.06 9.62
CA ARG A 162 -7.21 9.73 10.91
C ARG A 162 -7.58 8.74 12.01
N ASP A 163 -8.51 7.82 11.74
CA ASP A 163 -8.96 6.80 12.70
C ASP A 163 -7.80 5.92 13.22
N ILE A 164 -6.82 5.63 12.36
CA ILE A 164 -5.66 4.80 12.72
C ILE A 164 -4.40 5.61 13.06
N GLY A 165 -4.50 6.94 13.11
CA GLY A 165 -3.37 7.82 13.45
C GLY A 165 -2.27 7.91 12.36
N LEU A 166 -2.56 7.54 11.10
CA LEU A 166 -1.60 7.60 9.99
C LEU A 166 -1.50 9.02 9.42
N MET A 167 -1.01 9.95 10.24
CA MET A 167 -1.01 11.38 9.95
C MET A 167 -0.21 11.78 8.69
N PRO A 168 0.98 11.23 8.39
CA PRO A 168 1.64 11.50 7.12
C PRO A 168 0.79 11.14 5.91
N GLY A 169 0.03 10.06 6.00
CA GLY A 169 -0.91 9.65 4.96
C GLY A 169 -2.10 10.60 4.81
N VAL A 170 -2.59 11.18 5.92
CA VAL A 170 -3.60 12.25 5.88
C VAL A 170 -3.07 13.44 5.09
N ALA A 171 -1.87 13.93 5.42
CA ALA A 171 -1.26 15.07 4.73
C ALA A 171 -1.12 14.80 3.21
N ALA A 172 -0.66 13.60 2.83
CA ALA A 172 -0.54 13.22 1.42
C ALA A 172 -1.88 13.24 0.66
N ASN A 173 -2.98 12.83 1.32
CA ASN A 173 -4.31 12.86 0.70
C ASN A 173 -4.88 14.28 0.61
N LEU A 174 -4.62 15.14 1.61
CA LEU A 174 -5.03 16.54 1.57
C LEU A 174 -4.38 17.29 0.39
N VAL A 175 -3.14 16.95 0.04
CA VAL A 175 -2.52 17.49 -1.19
C VAL A 175 -3.29 17.02 -2.44
N GLY A 176 -3.70 15.74 -2.51
CA GLY A 176 -4.53 15.25 -3.62
C GLY A 176 -5.88 15.97 -3.72
N LEU A 177 -6.54 16.21 -2.58
CA LEU A 177 -7.79 16.97 -2.53
C LEU A 177 -7.60 18.44 -2.94
N ALA A 178 -6.46 19.05 -2.61
CA ALA A 178 -6.13 20.40 -3.03
C ALA A 178 -5.99 20.50 -4.56
N TYR A 179 -5.40 19.50 -5.23
CA TYR A 179 -5.38 19.48 -6.71
C TYR A 179 -6.78 19.38 -7.32
N ILE A 180 -7.69 18.61 -6.71
CA ILE A 180 -9.07 18.51 -7.17
C ILE A 180 -9.78 19.86 -6.98
N ALA A 181 -9.66 20.49 -5.80
CA ALA A 181 -10.26 21.80 -5.54
C ALA A 181 -9.75 22.88 -6.50
N ALA A 182 -8.45 22.91 -6.77
CA ALA A 182 -7.85 23.83 -7.74
C ALA A 182 -8.39 23.59 -9.17
N GLY A 183 -8.53 22.31 -9.56
CA GLY A 183 -9.12 21.93 -10.86
C GLY A 183 -10.58 22.36 -11.00
N ASP A 184 -11.35 22.38 -9.92
CA ASP A 184 -12.73 22.90 -9.85
C ASP A 184 -12.77 24.44 -9.76
N GLY A 185 -11.62 25.11 -9.66
CA GLY A 185 -11.50 26.59 -9.55
C GLY A 185 -11.68 27.12 -8.13
N ASP A 186 -11.78 26.25 -7.11
CA ASP A 186 -11.84 26.66 -5.71
C ASP A 186 -10.44 26.78 -5.11
N HIS A 187 -9.78 27.88 -5.45
CA HIS A 187 -8.42 28.18 -4.95
C HIS A 187 -8.38 28.39 -3.44
N ASP A 188 -9.45 28.91 -2.83
CA ASP A 188 -9.51 29.11 -1.39
C ASP A 188 -9.54 27.78 -0.64
N GLU A 189 -10.35 26.81 -1.10
CA GLU A 189 -10.34 25.46 -0.56
C GLU A 189 -8.98 24.78 -0.76
N ALA A 190 -8.40 24.90 -1.96
CA ALA A 190 -7.10 24.31 -2.28
C ALA A 190 -6.00 24.82 -1.31
N LEU A 191 -5.93 26.13 -1.09
CA LEU A 191 -4.97 26.74 -0.16
C LEU A 191 -5.21 26.31 1.30
N ALA A 192 -6.47 26.18 1.73
CA ALA A 192 -6.81 25.71 3.07
C ALA A 192 -6.35 24.26 3.29
N LEU A 193 -6.60 23.38 2.30
CA LEU A 193 -6.15 21.97 2.33
C LEU A 193 -4.62 21.86 2.36
N LEU A 194 -3.91 22.64 1.54
CA LEU A 194 -2.43 22.67 1.55
C LEU A 194 -1.87 23.23 2.86
N LYS A 195 -2.55 24.19 3.49
CA LYS A 195 -2.15 24.71 4.81
C LYS A 195 -2.25 23.61 5.87
N GLU A 196 -3.35 22.86 5.89
CA GLU A 196 -3.54 21.75 6.83
C GLU A 196 -2.53 20.65 6.56
N ALA A 197 -2.34 20.24 5.28
CA ALA A 197 -1.36 19.23 4.88
C ALA A 197 0.05 19.58 5.36
N GLY A 198 0.48 20.84 5.19
CA GLY A 198 1.78 21.32 5.63
C GLY A 198 1.97 21.22 7.12
N ALA A 199 0.98 21.68 7.90
CA ALA A 199 1.04 21.61 9.38
C ALA A 199 1.15 20.15 9.87
N ILE A 200 0.40 19.21 9.27
CA ILE A 200 0.47 17.80 9.61
C ILE A 200 1.82 17.19 9.19
N ALA A 201 2.31 17.52 7.99
CA ALA A 201 3.58 17.02 7.48
C ALA A 201 4.76 17.46 8.37
N GLU A 202 4.80 18.74 8.76
CA GLU A 202 5.81 19.28 9.68
C GLU A 202 5.75 18.58 11.04
N ALA A 203 4.57 18.48 11.64
CA ALA A 203 4.38 17.86 12.96
C ALA A 203 4.76 16.37 12.98
N SER A 204 4.67 15.68 11.84
CA SER A 204 5.00 14.25 11.68
C SER A 204 6.38 13.98 11.10
N GLY A 205 7.18 15.01 10.79
CA GLY A 205 8.51 14.87 10.17
C GLY A 205 8.46 14.32 8.73
N ALA A 206 7.35 14.50 8.03
CA ALA A 206 7.13 13.96 6.69
C ALA A 206 7.71 14.91 5.61
N HIS A 207 9.02 15.10 5.60
CA HIS A 207 9.74 16.08 4.76
C HIS A 207 9.44 15.97 3.26
N ARG A 208 9.18 14.78 2.73
CA ARG A 208 8.78 14.58 1.34
C ARG A 208 7.44 15.27 1.05
N ILE A 209 6.47 15.14 1.98
CA ILE A 209 5.16 15.76 1.83
C ILE A 209 5.24 17.26 2.04
N THR A 210 6.12 17.74 2.94
CA THR A 210 6.36 19.18 3.11
C THR A 210 6.81 19.80 1.78
N ARG A 211 7.79 19.22 1.09
CA ARG A 211 8.21 19.67 -0.23
C ARG A 211 7.07 19.65 -1.25
N GLN A 212 6.31 18.57 -1.30
CA GLN A 212 5.15 18.47 -2.20
C GLN A 212 4.11 19.58 -1.96
N VAL A 213 3.87 19.95 -0.70
CA VAL A 213 2.97 21.09 -0.35
C VAL A 213 3.54 22.41 -0.84
N GLU A 214 4.85 22.64 -0.70
CA GLU A 214 5.52 23.86 -1.19
C GLU A 214 5.41 23.98 -2.71
N ASP A 215 5.72 22.89 -3.43
CA ASP A 215 5.63 22.83 -4.89
C ASP A 215 4.18 23.06 -5.37
N SER A 216 3.20 22.45 -4.69
CA SER A 216 1.77 22.64 -5.04
C SER A 216 1.30 24.08 -4.81
N ARG A 217 1.77 24.74 -3.75
CA ARG A 217 1.45 26.16 -3.50
C ARG A 217 2.05 27.09 -4.54
N ALA A 218 3.19 26.75 -5.11
CA ALA A 218 3.84 27.54 -6.13
C ALA A 218 3.12 27.44 -7.51
N GLN A 219 2.28 26.44 -7.69
CA GLN A 219 1.52 26.16 -8.92
C GLN A 219 0.08 26.73 -8.91
N LEU A 220 -0.44 27.13 -7.74
CA LEU A 220 -1.76 27.73 -7.54
C LEU A 220 -1.73 29.25 -7.69
#